data_7a121b7d7171748061f45cf49c6bd424
#
_entry.id   7a121b7d7171748061f45cf49c6bd424
#
_cell.length_a   1.000
_cell.length_b   1.000
_cell.length_c   1.000
_cell.angle_alpha   90.00
_cell.angle_beta   90.00
_cell.angle_gamma   90.00
#
_symmetry.space_group_name_H-M   'P 1'
#
loop_
_entity.id
_entity.type
_entity.pdbx_description
1 polymer ?
#
loop_
_entity_poly.entity_id
_entity_poly.type
_entity_poly.pdbx_seq_one_letter_code
_entity_poly.pdbx_strand_id
1 'polypeptide(L)'
;MITIGTPLSPHATKVMLLGSGELGREVVIALQRLGVETIAVDRYENAPGQQLAHHARTISMTDPKQIKALIEAERPDIVMPEIEAIATGALQELEDAGVVRVIPTARATRLTMDREGIRRLAAEELGVPTSPYKFCDSQAELQEAADAIGYPCVVKPVMSSSGKGQSYLHASDEVPKAWEYAIGGARVAQTRVIVEGFVDFDYEITLLTVRARAGASEATGKDIGADGQIETQFCEPIGHRQVAGDYVESWQPHPMSAAALANAQQVARTVTDNLGGQGVFGVELFVKGDQVWFSEVSPRPHDTGMTTMITQWQNEFELHARAILGLPVDTSLKSPGASAVIYGGVDAEAVVFDGVDDALRVPRTDVRLFNKPESFVNRRMGVALARDEDVEVARRNAAEAASRVKPRAI
;
A
#
# COMPACT_ATOMS: atom_id res chain seq x y z
N MET A 1 28.02 -5.44 -8.59
CA MET A 1 27.41 -6.80 -8.73
C MET A 1 26.55 -7.08 -7.52
N ILE A 2 25.34 -7.55 -7.68
CA ILE A 2 24.46 -7.98 -6.58
C ILE A 2 24.68 -9.47 -6.34
N THR A 3 24.87 -9.85 -5.10
CA THR A 3 25.04 -11.25 -4.68
C THR A 3 23.89 -11.63 -3.75
N ILE A 4 23.26 -12.77 -4.03
CA ILE A 4 22.19 -13.34 -3.19
C ILE A 4 22.67 -14.68 -2.70
N GLY A 5 22.71 -14.83 -1.36
CA GLY A 5 23.16 -16.08 -0.72
C GLY A 5 22.01 -17.08 -0.59
N THR A 6 22.34 -18.37 -0.63
CA THR A 6 21.35 -19.45 -0.51
C THR A 6 20.63 -19.42 0.85
N PRO A 7 19.29 -19.49 0.90
CA PRO A 7 18.52 -19.54 2.13
C PRO A 7 18.98 -20.67 3.06
N LEU A 8 18.81 -20.46 4.35
CA LEU A 8 19.16 -21.41 5.42
C LEU A 8 20.64 -21.79 5.46
N SER A 9 21.50 -20.92 4.93
CA SER A 9 22.96 -21.06 4.95
C SER A 9 23.62 -19.89 5.71
N PRO A 10 24.89 -20.01 6.11
CA PRO A 10 25.60 -18.91 6.76
C PRO A 10 25.74 -17.63 5.91
N HIS A 11 25.51 -17.74 4.61
CA HIS A 11 25.63 -16.64 3.64
C HIS A 11 24.27 -16.20 3.07
N ALA A 12 23.16 -16.63 3.69
CA ALA A 12 21.83 -16.30 3.22
C ALA A 12 21.61 -14.77 3.17
N THR A 13 20.97 -14.31 2.12
CA THR A 13 20.41 -12.95 2.08
C THR A 13 19.06 -12.97 2.78
N LYS A 14 18.92 -12.24 3.90
CA LYS A 14 17.75 -12.28 4.77
C LYS A 14 16.92 -11.01 4.70
N VAL A 15 15.63 -11.14 4.45
CA VAL A 15 14.69 -10.04 4.52
C VAL A 15 13.63 -10.32 5.59
N MET A 16 13.48 -9.40 6.53
CA MET A 16 12.45 -9.43 7.57
C MET A 16 11.32 -8.49 7.19
N LEU A 17 10.09 -9.03 7.12
CA LEU A 17 8.87 -8.26 6.90
C LEU A 17 8.21 -7.95 8.24
N LEU A 18 7.95 -6.67 8.51
CA LEU A 18 7.16 -6.22 9.66
C LEU A 18 5.72 -5.93 9.18
N GLY A 19 4.87 -6.90 9.36
CA GLY A 19 3.57 -7.09 8.75
C GLY A 19 3.61 -8.22 7.73
N SER A 20 2.71 -9.19 7.86
CA SER A 20 2.71 -10.40 7.04
C SER A 20 1.30 -10.75 6.57
N GLY A 21 0.49 -9.71 6.31
CA GLY A 21 -0.84 -9.83 5.75
C GLY A 21 -0.84 -10.34 4.31
N GLU A 22 -1.92 -10.06 3.59
CA GLU A 22 -2.08 -10.47 2.18
C GLU A 22 -1.01 -9.92 1.25
N LEU A 23 -0.64 -8.63 1.41
CA LEU A 23 0.41 -8.00 0.60
C LEU A 23 1.78 -8.57 0.98
N GLY A 24 2.07 -8.66 2.27
CA GLY A 24 3.31 -9.27 2.78
C GLY A 24 3.50 -10.70 2.31
N ARG A 25 2.41 -11.48 2.17
CA ARG A 25 2.45 -12.84 1.60
C ARG A 25 2.97 -12.85 0.18
N GLU A 26 2.48 -11.97 -0.67
CA GLU A 26 2.92 -11.89 -2.07
C GLU A 26 4.38 -11.39 -2.18
N VAL A 27 4.81 -10.49 -1.28
CA VAL A 27 6.23 -10.10 -1.20
C VAL A 27 7.11 -11.27 -0.77
N VAL A 28 6.69 -12.10 0.21
CA VAL A 28 7.41 -13.32 0.60
C VAL A 28 7.59 -14.23 -0.61
N ILE A 29 6.54 -14.46 -1.41
CA ILE A 29 6.61 -15.28 -2.61
C ILE A 29 7.62 -14.69 -3.62
N ALA A 30 7.57 -13.39 -3.85
CA ALA A 30 8.47 -12.71 -4.79
C ALA A 30 9.93 -12.81 -4.34
N LEU A 31 10.22 -12.61 -3.06
CA LEU A 31 11.56 -12.76 -2.48
C LEU A 31 12.08 -14.19 -2.57
N GLN A 32 11.25 -15.18 -2.25
CA GLN A 32 11.65 -16.59 -2.30
C GLN A 32 11.96 -17.07 -3.73
N ARG A 33 11.25 -16.56 -4.75
CA ARG A 33 11.58 -16.81 -6.16
C ARG A 33 12.98 -16.33 -6.54
N LEU A 34 13.52 -15.33 -5.83
CA LEU A 34 14.86 -14.80 -6.00
C LEU A 34 15.88 -15.48 -5.08
N GLY A 35 15.50 -16.52 -4.32
CA GLY A 35 16.39 -17.24 -3.42
C GLY A 35 16.71 -16.47 -2.12
N VAL A 36 15.84 -15.57 -1.68
CA VAL A 36 16.00 -14.79 -0.46
C VAL A 36 15.38 -15.54 0.73
N GLU A 37 16.10 -15.58 1.86
CA GLU A 37 15.57 -16.08 3.13
C GLU A 37 14.62 -15.05 3.74
N THR A 38 13.39 -15.48 4.04
CA THR A 38 12.33 -14.60 4.50
C THR A 38 11.96 -14.85 5.96
N ILE A 39 11.82 -13.77 6.73
CA ILE A 39 11.36 -13.77 8.11
C ILE A 39 10.07 -12.95 8.16
N ALA A 40 8.94 -13.62 8.36
CA ALA A 40 7.64 -12.96 8.42
C ALA A 40 7.23 -12.69 9.87
N VAL A 41 7.00 -11.42 10.17
CA VAL A 41 6.65 -10.97 11.53
C VAL A 41 5.24 -10.40 11.51
N ASP A 42 4.41 -10.81 12.46
CA ASP A 42 3.08 -10.23 12.67
C ASP A 42 2.72 -10.21 14.16
N ARG A 43 1.59 -9.55 14.51
CA ARG A 43 1.05 -9.48 15.87
C ARG A 43 0.27 -10.73 16.29
N TYR A 44 -0.09 -11.59 15.35
CA TYR A 44 -0.83 -12.83 15.56
C TYR A 44 -0.18 -13.98 14.78
N GLU A 45 -0.42 -15.20 15.24
CA GLU A 45 0.12 -16.40 14.63
C GLU A 45 -0.63 -16.78 13.34
N ASN A 46 0.06 -17.49 12.47
CA ASN A 46 -0.47 -17.97 11.19
C ASN A 46 -0.96 -16.85 10.26
N ALA A 47 -0.36 -15.66 10.34
CA ALA A 47 -0.58 -14.61 9.36
C ALA A 47 -0.24 -15.12 7.94
N PRO A 48 -0.89 -14.63 6.89
CA PRO A 48 -0.73 -15.13 5.51
C PRO A 48 0.72 -15.29 5.05
N GLY A 49 1.59 -14.32 5.33
CA GLY A 49 3.02 -14.41 4.99
C GLY A 49 3.79 -15.39 5.86
N GLN A 50 3.42 -15.56 7.15
CA GLN A 50 4.06 -16.50 8.06
C GLN A 50 3.88 -17.96 7.61
N GLN A 51 2.77 -18.28 6.93
CA GLN A 51 2.49 -19.62 6.42
C GLN A 51 3.46 -20.05 5.30
N LEU A 52 4.18 -19.12 4.70
CA LEU A 52 5.07 -19.34 3.56
C LEU A 52 6.55 -19.05 3.85
N ALA A 53 6.81 -18.14 4.79
CA ALA A 53 8.16 -17.68 5.09
C ALA A 53 9.04 -18.81 5.66
N HIS A 54 10.36 -18.68 5.52
CA HIS A 54 11.31 -19.60 6.14
C HIS A 54 11.24 -19.55 7.66
N HIS A 55 10.98 -18.35 8.21
CA HIS A 55 10.82 -18.14 9.64
C HIS A 55 9.57 -17.30 9.91
N ALA A 56 8.78 -17.73 10.88
CA ALA A 56 7.62 -16.99 11.40
C ALA A 56 7.90 -16.49 12.81
N ARG A 57 7.55 -15.23 13.09
CA ARG A 57 7.71 -14.62 14.42
C ARG A 57 6.47 -13.83 14.77
N THR A 58 6.03 -13.94 16.01
CA THR A 58 4.87 -13.21 16.54
C THR A 58 5.31 -12.32 17.67
N ILE A 59 5.20 -11.00 17.48
CA ILE A 59 5.55 -9.98 18.48
C ILE A 59 4.57 -8.80 18.43
N SER A 60 4.61 -7.97 19.48
CA SER A 60 4.01 -6.63 19.39
C SER A 60 4.95 -5.70 18.62
N MET A 61 4.64 -5.44 17.35
CA MET A 61 5.47 -4.57 16.50
C MET A 61 5.42 -3.09 16.91
N THR A 62 4.52 -2.71 17.81
CA THR A 62 4.48 -1.37 18.43
C THR A 62 5.38 -1.27 19.68
N ASP A 63 5.94 -2.39 20.13
CA ASP A 63 6.90 -2.42 21.24
C ASP A 63 8.34 -2.30 20.71
N PRO A 64 9.03 -1.16 20.98
CA PRO A 64 10.38 -0.93 20.49
C PRO A 64 11.40 -1.95 21.03
N LYS A 65 11.18 -2.50 22.23
CA LYS A 65 12.09 -3.50 22.81
C LYS A 65 12.00 -4.83 22.09
N GLN A 66 10.77 -5.26 21.74
CA GLN A 66 10.57 -6.52 21.02
C GLN A 66 11.12 -6.43 19.58
N ILE A 67 10.92 -5.30 18.88
CA ILE A 67 11.51 -5.10 17.55
C ILE A 67 13.04 -5.18 17.62
N LYS A 68 13.69 -4.44 18.52
CA LYS A 68 15.15 -4.43 18.65
C LYS A 68 15.69 -5.81 18.95
N ALA A 69 15.13 -6.49 19.96
CA ALA A 69 15.56 -7.84 20.34
C ALA A 69 15.42 -8.85 19.20
N LEU A 70 14.34 -8.75 18.42
CA LEU A 70 14.12 -9.64 17.29
C LEU A 70 15.13 -9.39 16.15
N ILE A 71 15.39 -8.13 15.80
CA ILE A 71 16.37 -7.78 14.75
C ILE A 71 17.77 -8.21 15.17
N GLU A 72 18.15 -8.03 16.44
CA GLU A 72 19.45 -8.49 16.99
C GLU A 72 19.59 -10.01 16.95
N ALA A 73 18.51 -10.75 17.24
CA ALA A 73 18.52 -12.22 17.23
C ALA A 73 18.58 -12.80 15.81
N GLU A 74 17.76 -12.30 14.91
CA GLU A 74 17.61 -12.83 13.55
C GLU A 74 18.66 -12.30 12.56
N ARG A 75 19.20 -11.12 12.80
CA ARG A 75 20.21 -10.44 11.97
C ARG A 75 19.83 -10.40 10.49
N PRO A 76 18.69 -9.80 10.15
CA PRO A 76 18.32 -9.63 8.74
C PRO A 76 19.24 -8.60 8.07
N ASP A 77 19.47 -8.75 6.76
CA ASP A 77 20.16 -7.75 5.94
C ASP A 77 19.26 -6.54 5.68
N ILE A 78 17.95 -6.80 5.56
CA ILE A 78 16.94 -5.80 5.27
C ILE A 78 15.71 -6.01 6.17
N VAL A 79 15.20 -4.93 6.75
CA VAL A 79 13.89 -4.87 7.39
C VAL A 79 12.95 -4.09 6.46
N MET A 80 11.81 -4.69 6.16
CA MET A 80 10.78 -4.12 5.29
C MET A 80 9.50 -3.87 6.09
N PRO A 81 9.17 -2.63 6.45
CA PRO A 81 7.87 -2.27 7.01
C PRO A 81 6.75 -2.50 5.97
N GLU A 82 5.70 -3.21 6.38
CA GLU A 82 4.56 -3.53 5.50
C GLU A 82 3.23 -3.02 6.06
N ILE A 83 3.21 -2.64 7.33
CA ILE A 83 2.04 -2.06 7.98
C ILE A 83 2.40 -0.75 8.70
N GLU A 84 1.38 0.01 9.12
CA GLU A 84 1.58 1.29 9.80
C GLU A 84 1.82 1.16 11.32
N ALA A 85 1.34 0.07 11.96
CA ALA A 85 1.41 -0.10 13.41
C ALA A 85 2.77 -0.69 13.85
N ILE A 86 3.84 0.11 13.75
CA ILE A 86 5.22 -0.28 14.05
C ILE A 86 5.89 0.80 14.90
N ALA A 87 6.81 0.40 15.80
CA ALA A 87 7.66 1.31 16.54
C ALA A 87 8.76 1.92 15.64
N THR A 88 8.37 2.85 14.76
CA THR A 88 9.26 3.46 13.75
C THR A 88 10.46 4.18 14.34
N GLY A 89 10.37 4.71 15.57
CA GLY A 89 11.51 5.28 16.28
C GLY A 89 12.63 4.26 16.53
N ALA A 90 12.27 3.03 16.88
CA ALA A 90 13.25 1.95 17.07
C ALA A 90 13.93 1.55 15.75
N LEU A 91 13.18 1.55 14.64
CA LEU A 91 13.75 1.31 13.31
C LEU A 91 14.72 2.42 12.90
N GLN A 92 14.37 3.69 13.18
CA GLN A 92 15.25 4.82 12.89
C GLN A 92 16.57 4.72 13.66
N GLU A 93 16.51 4.39 14.96
CA GLU A 93 17.73 4.22 15.77
C GLU A 93 18.63 3.10 15.24
N LEU A 94 18.06 1.97 14.81
CA LEU A 94 18.83 0.85 14.24
C LEU A 94 19.40 1.17 12.85
N GLU A 95 18.66 1.91 12.02
CA GLU A 95 19.11 2.37 10.71
C GLU A 95 20.27 3.38 10.86
N ASP A 96 20.11 4.40 11.74
CA ASP A 96 21.13 5.42 12.02
C ASP A 96 22.40 4.82 12.60
N ALA A 97 22.27 3.75 13.41
CA ALA A 97 23.39 3.02 13.96
C ALA A 97 24.04 2.05 12.94
N GLY A 98 23.49 1.91 11.74
CA GLY A 98 24.00 1.00 10.72
C GLY A 98 23.84 -0.50 11.06
N VAL A 99 22.94 -0.84 11.99
CA VAL A 99 22.69 -2.23 12.40
C VAL A 99 21.94 -3.00 11.34
N VAL A 100 20.99 -2.36 10.66
CA VAL A 100 20.16 -2.96 9.61
C VAL A 100 19.73 -1.90 8.60
N ARG A 101 19.50 -2.32 7.36
CA ARG A 101 18.88 -1.46 6.33
C ARG A 101 17.37 -1.54 6.46
N VAL A 102 16.70 -0.40 6.60
CA VAL A 102 15.23 -0.30 6.56
C VAL A 102 14.82 0.19 5.18
N ILE A 103 13.98 -0.53 4.48
CA ILE A 103 13.59 -0.20 3.11
C ILE A 103 12.06 -0.21 2.98
N PRO A 104 11.46 0.92 2.52
CA PRO A 104 12.13 2.12 1.97
C PRO A 104 13.09 2.79 2.96
N THR A 105 12.68 3.61 3.89
CA THR A 105 13.49 4.13 5.00
C THR A 105 12.65 4.20 6.26
N ALA A 106 13.26 4.18 7.43
CA ALA A 106 12.53 4.38 8.69
C ALA A 106 11.83 5.75 8.70
N ARG A 107 12.47 6.79 8.11
CA ARG A 107 11.88 8.13 7.94
C ARG A 107 10.64 8.09 7.05
N ALA A 108 10.69 7.43 5.89
CA ALA A 108 9.55 7.30 4.99
C ALA A 108 8.38 6.61 5.69
N THR A 109 8.65 5.47 6.35
CA THR A 109 7.64 4.73 7.11
C THR A 109 6.99 5.58 8.19
N ARG A 110 7.78 6.33 8.98
CA ARG A 110 7.29 7.20 10.03
C ARG A 110 6.39 8.33 9.51
N LEU A 111 6.83 9.03 8.45
CA LEU A 111 6.08 10.15 7.88
C LEU A 111 4.76 9.71 7.26
N THR A 112 4.73 8.58 6.59
CA THR A 112 3.53 8.09 5.92
C THR A 112 2.52 7.44 6.87
N MET A 113 2.95 7.01 8.06
CA MET A 113 2.06 6.57 9.14
C MET A 113 1.30 7.74 9.78
N ASP A 114 1.89 8.92 9.75
CA ASP A 114 1.36 10.14 10.34
C ASP A 114 0.82 11.06 9.24
N ARG A 115 -0.52 11.17 9.15
CA ARG A 115 -1.17 12.06 8.18
C ARG A 115 -0.71 13.51 8.31
N GLU A 116 -0.38 13.97 9.52
CA GLU A 116 0.17 15.31 9.71
C GLU A 116 1.56 15.42 9.10
N GLY A 117 2.44 14.46 9.38
CA GLY A 117 3.79 14.45 8.85
C GLY A 117 3.83 14.48 7.32
N ILE A 118 3.11 13.56 6.67
CA ILE A 118 3.09 13.49 5.20
C ILE A 118 2.36 14.67 4.56
N ARG A 119 1.27 15.16 5.17
CA ARG A 119 0.51 16.29 4.64
C ARG A 119 1.32 17.59 4.69
N ARG A 120 2.00 17.87 5.80
CA ARG A 120 2.89 19.03 5.93
C ARG A 120 4.07 18.95 4.98
N LEU A 121 4.70 17.78 4.89
CA LEU A 121 5.77 17.56 3.92
C LEU A 121 5.30 17.89 2.50
N ALA A 122 4.18 17.32 2.05
CA ALA A 122 3.69 17.52 0.69
C ALA A 122 3.29 18.99 0.43
N ALA A 123 2.47 19.57 1.29
CA ALA A 123 1.88 20.88 1.07
C ALA A 123 2.82 22.04 1.43
N GLU A 124 3.48 21.98 2.60
CA GLU A 124 4.21 23.12 3.17
C GLU A 124 5.69 23.11 2.77
N GLU A 125 6.34 21.94 2.73
CA GLU A 125 7.76 21.84 2.40
C GLU A 125 8.00 21.67 0.90
N LEU A 126 7.21 20.83 0.23
CA LEU A 126 7.40 20.49 -1.19
C LEU A 126 6.51 21.33 -2.14
N GLY A 127 5.51 22.04 -1.62
CA GLY A 127 4.60 22.85 -2.41
C GLY A 127 3.75 22.02 -3.39
N VAL A 128 3.51 20.75 -3.10
CA VAL A 128 2.69 19.87 -3.93
C VAL A 128 1.22 20.22 -3.71
N PRO A 129 0.40 20.32 -4.78
CA PRO A 129 -1.04 20.56 -4.62
C PRO A 129 -1.71 19.50 -3.75
N THR A 130 -2.45 19.92 -2.73
CA THR A 130 -3.24 19.08 -1.83
C THR A 130 -4.61 19.70 -1.64
N SER A 131 -5.58 18.95 -1.07
CA SER A 131 -6.81 19.57 -0.54
C SER A 131 -6.47 20.62 0.53
N PRO A 132 -7.24 21.70 0.68
CA PRO A 132 -7.15 22.58 1.84
C PRO A 132 -7.34 21.75 3.13
N TYR A 133 -6.57 22.02 4.19
CA TYR A 133 -6.66 21.22 5.40
C TYR A 133 -6.36 22.01 6.67
N LYS A 134 -6.79 21.48 7.80
CA LYS A 134 -6.39 21.95 9.14
C LYS A 134 -6.34 20.77 10.11
N PHE A 135 -5.37 20.79 11.03
CA PHE A 135 -5.29 19.86 12.14
C PHE A 135 -5.97 20.47 13.35
N CYS A 136 -6.75 19.66 14.08
CA CYS A 136 -7.57 20.10 15.21
C CYS A 136 -7.37 19.17 16.40
N ASP A 137 -7.17 19.77 17.59
CA ASP A 137 -6.97 19.06 18.86
C ASP A 137 -8.24 19.03 19.72
N SER A 138 -9.30 19.73 19.29
CA SER A 138 -10.60 19.78 19.96
C SER A 138 -11.75 19.85 18.97
N GLN A 139 -12.95 19.47 19.45
CA GLN A 139 -14.17 19.61 18.66
C GLN A 139 -14.45 21.07 18.27
N ALA A 140 -14.13 22.02 19.15
CA ALA A 140 -14.31 23.45 18.86
C ALA A 140 -13.41 23.93 17.74
N GLU A 141 -12.12 23.53 17.74
CA GLU A 141 -11.20 23.80 16.63
C GLU A 141 -11.64 23.13 15.32
N LEU A 142 -12.18 21.89 15.41
CA LEU A 142 -12.73 21.21 14.24
C LEU A 142 -13.91 21.97 13.64
N GLN A 143 -14.80 22.49 14.51
CA GLN A 143 -15.94 23.30 14.08
C GLN A 143 -15.48 24.55 13.32
N GLU A 144 -14.58 25.34 13.92
CA GLU A 144 -14.03 26.54 13.30
C GLU A 144 -13.32 26.24 11.98
N ALA A 145 -12.55 25.15 11.94
CA ALA A 145 -11.81 24.75 10.75
C ALA A 145 -12.74 24.28 9.62
N ALA A 146 -13.78 23.49 9.94
CA ALA A 146 -14.77 23.02 8.96
C ALA A 146 -15.57 24.19 8.39
N ASP A 147 -16.00 25.13 9.25
CA ASP A 147 -16.71 26.34 8.79
C ASP A 147 -15.83 27.23 7.90
N ALA A 148 -14.52 27.31 8.19
CA ALA A 148 -13.57 28.09 7.38
C ALA A 148 -13.22 27.42 6.04
N ILE A 149 -13.09 26.10 5.99
CA ILE A 149 -12.82 25.32 4.78
C ILE A 149 -14.06 25.26 3.90
N GLY A 150 -15.24 25.17 4.52
CA GLY A 150 -16.53 25.02 3.87
C GLY A 150 -16.97 23.54 3.73
N TYR A 151 -18.20 23.36 3.36
CA TYR A 151 -18.84 22.06 3.19
C TYR A 151 -19.11 21.76 1.71
N PRO A 152 -19.01 20.48 1.24
CA PRO A 152 -18.63 19.34 2.04
C PRO A 152 -17.13 19.32 2.40
N CYS A 153 -16.80 18.68 3.53
CA CYS A 153 -15.42 18.44 3.94
C CYS A 153 -15.29 17.03 4.55
N VAL A 154 -14.05 16.58 4.74
CA VAL A 154 -13.76 15.22 5.25
C VAL A 154 -12.97 15.31 6.52
N VAL A 155 -13.41 14.62 7.57
CA VAL A 155 -12.70 14.50 8.85
C VAL A 155 -12.10 13.11 8.97
N LYS A 156 -10.81 13.04 9.35
CA LYS A 156 -10.06 11.78 9.51
C LYS A 156 -9.24 11.82 10.80
N PRO A 157 -9.07 10.69 11.51
CA PRO A 157 -8.00 10.58 12.52
C PRO A 157 -6.63 10.79 11.90
N VAL A 158 -5.69 11.39 12.63
CA VAL A 158 -4.31 11.55 12.12
C VAL A 158 -3.64 10.20 11.91
N MET A 159 -3.89 9.22 12.78
CA MET A 159 -3.33 7.86 12.65
C MET A 159 -4.44 6.82 12.46
N SER A 160 -4.84 6.64 11.23
CA SER A 160 -5.77 5.58 10.83
C SER A 160 -5.50 5.13 9.39
N SER A 161 -5.99 3.95 9.02
CA SER A 161 -5.94 3.45 7.64
C SER A 161 -7.28 2.82 7.27
N SER A 162 -7.49 2.59 5.97
CA SER A 162 -8.71 1.95 5.44
C SER A 162 -10.00 2.66 5.85
N GLY A 163 -10.02 3.99 5.83
CA GLY A 163 -11.23 4.78 6.09
C GLY A 163 -11.80 4.74 7.52
N LYS A 164 -11.12 4.07 8.46
CA LYS A 164 -11.61 3.97 9.86
C LYS A 164 -11.60 5.33 10.54
N GLY A 165 -12.74 5.71 11.11
CA GLY A 165 -12.93 7.01 11.75
C GLY A 165 -13.10 8.18 10.78
N GLN A 166 -13.20 7.92 9.46
CA GLN A 166 -13.43 8.95 8.45
C GLN A 166 -14.92 9.30 8.36
N SER A 167 -15.23 10.59 8.27
CA SER A 167 -16.57 11.12 8.07
C SER A 167 -16.60 12.16 6.97
N TYR A 168 -17.62 12.13 6.13
CA TYR A 168 -17.98 13.23 5.23
C TYR A 168 -18.96 14.14 5.95
N LEU A 169 -18.67 15.43 5.99
CA LEU A 169 -19.50 16.47 6.58
C LEU A 169 -20.15 17.30 5.47
N HIS A 170 -21.46 17.35 5.46
CA HIS A 170 -22.24 18.18 4.53
C HIS A 170 -22.74 19.45 5.19
N ALA A 171 -22.77 19.51 6.51
CA ALA A 171 -23.23 20.64 7.31
C ALA A 171 -22.54 20.71 8.67
N SER A 172 -22.62 21.90 9.27
CA SER A 172 -21.95 22.24 10.54
C SER A 172 -22.46 21.40 11.72
N ASP A 173 -23.71 21.00 11.75
CA ASP A 173 -24.33 20.20 12.81
C ASP A 173 -23.85 18.73 12.84
N GLU A 174 -23.13 18.26 11.82
CA GLU A 174 -22.55 16.92 11.77
C GLU A 174 -21.19 16.84 12.50
N VAL A 175 -20.55 17.97 12.80
CA VAL A 175 -19.20 18.03 13.41
C VAL A 175 -19.07 17.25 14.73
N PRO A 176 -20.01 17.35 15.70
CA PRO A 176 -19.89 16.62 16.96
C PRO A 176 -19.82 15.10 16.75
N LYS A 177 -20.68 14.57 15.90
CA LYS A 177 -20.71 13.13 15.58
C LYS A 177 -19.44 12.66 14.85
N ALA A 178 -18.94 13.48 13.93
CA ALA A 178 -17.70 13.18 13.21
C ALA A 178 -16.47 13.19 14.13
N TRP A 179 -16.42 14.13 15.07
CA TRP A 179 -15.37 14.16 16.10
C TRP A 179 -15.37 12.89 16.94
N GLU A 180 -16.52 12.51 17.53
CA GLU A 180 -16.64 11.29 18.32
C GLU A 180 -16.24 10.04 17.54
N TYR A 181 -16.67 9.94 16.30
CA TYR A 181 -16.35 8.81 15.44
C TYR A 181 -14.85 8.76 15.07
N ALA A 182 -14.23 9.91 14.80
CA ALA A 182 -12.81 9.98 14.47
C ALA A 182 -11.94 9.59 15.68
N ILE A 183 -12.26 10.07 16.87
CA ILE A 183 -11.52 9.73 18.10
C ILE A 183 -11.70 8.24 18.44
N GLY A 184 -12.91 7.69 18.29
CA GLY A 184 -13.19 6.27 18.55
C GLY A 184 -12.57 5.32 17.51
N GLY A 185 -12.32 5.78 16.28
CA GLY A 185 -11.74 5.00 15.19
C GLY A 185 -10.21 5.01 15.10
N ALA A 186 -9.53 5.80 15.93
CA ALA A 186 -8.07 5.90 15.92
C ALA A 186 -7.40 4.59 16.38
N ARG A 187 -6.34 4.17 15.70
CA ARG A 187 -5.54 2.98 16.05
C ARG A 187 -4.68 3.16 17.31
N VAL A 188 -4.40 4.40 17.67
CA VAL A 188 -3.64 4.80 18.85
C VAL A 188 -4.49 5.83 19.57
N ALA A 189 -4.50 5.83 20.91
CA ALA A 189 -5.21 6.85 21.70
C ALA A 189 -4.71 8.25 21.32
N GLN A 190 -5.47 8.94 20.49
CA GLN A 190 -5.18 10.29 19.98
C GLN A 190 -6.43 11.15 20.05
N THR A 191 -6.21 12.44 20.30
CA THR A 191 -7.25 13.46 20.31
C THR A 191 -7.13 14.41 19.11
N ARG A 192 -6.27 14.10 18.13
CA ARG A 192 -5.98 14.96 16.98
C ARG A 192 -6.60 14.41 15.70
N VAL A 193 -7.27 15.27 14.96
CA VAL A 193 -7.88 14.96 13.67
C VAL A 193 -7.39 15.93 12.61
N ILE A 194 -7.53 15.54 11.34
CA ILE A 194 -7.44 16.43 10.19
C ILE A 194 -8.83 16.65 9.61
N VAL A 195 -9.15 17.89 9.27
CA VAL A 195 -10.27 18.23 8.37
C VAL A 195 -9.70 18.68 7.04
N GLU A 196 -10.23 18.13 5.96
CA GLU A 196 -9.81 18.39 4.58
C GLU A 196 -10.99 18.86 3.75
N GLY A 197 -10.79 19.90 2.95
CA GLY A 197 -11.77 20.33 1.96
C GLY A 197 -12.02 19.23 0.93
N PHE A 198 -13.26 19.05 0.53
CA PHE A 198 -13.60 18.09 -0.50
C PHE A 198 -13.01 18.56 -1.85
N VAL A 199 -12.28 17.68 -2.51
CA VAL A 199 -11.81 17.89 -3.88
C VAL A 199 -12.88 17.36 -4.82
N ASP A 200 -13.44 18.23 -5.66
CA ASP A 200 -14.37 17.84 -6.72
C ASP A 200 -13.57 17.30 -7.90
N PHE A 201 -13.23 16.01 -7.84
CA PHE A 201 -12.41 15.31 -8.83
C PHE A 201 -13.25 14.51 -9.83
N ASP A 202 -12.70 14.31 -11.03
CA ASP A 202 -13.32 13.46 -12.06
C ASP A 202 -13.06 11.98 -11.73
N TYR A 203 -11.85 11.65 -11.24
CA TYR A 203 -11.45 10.31 -10.82
C TYR A 203 -10.27 10.34 -9.86
N GLU A 204 -10.11 9.25 -9.15
CA GLU A 204 -8.96 8.96 -8.28
C GLU A 204 -8.12 7.84 -8.88
N ILE A 205 -6.80 7.97 -8.79
CA ILE A 205 -5.85 6.93 -9.22
C ILE A 205 -4.85 6.59 -8.12
N THR A 206 -4.33 5.37 -8.19
CA THR A 206 -3.06 5.03 -7.56
C THR A 206 -1.98 4.98 -8.64
N LEU A 207 -0.91 5.76 -8.44
CA LEU A 207 0.27 5.71 -9.29
C LEU A 207 1.39 4.97 -8.55
N LEU A 208 1.59 3.69 -8.90
CA LEU A 208 2.71 2.93 -8.37
C LEU A 208 4.02 3.53 -8.89
N THR A 209 4.78 4.06 -7.95
CA THR A 209 6.06 4.74 -8.17
C THR A 209 7.18 3.87 -7.64
N VAL A 210 8.08 3.46 -8.52
CA VAL A 210 9.14 2.49 -8.21
C VAL A 210 10.48 3.23 -8.17
N ARG A 211 11.11 3.22 -7.01
CA ARG A 211 12.46 3.75 -6.80
C ARG A 211 13.44 2.59 -6.75
N ALA A 212 14.26 2.46 -7.78
CA ALA A 212 15.19 1.36 -7.92
C ALA A 212 16.56 1.87 -8.40
N ARG A 213 17.59 1.03 -8.27
CA ARG A 213 18.88 1.37 -8.87
C ARG A 213 18.74 1.53 -10.37
N ALA A 214 19.38 2.58 -10.92
CA ALA A 214 19.53 2.75 -12.35
C ALA A 214 20.19 1.49 -12.92
N GLY A 215 19.50 0.81 -13.79
CA GLY A 215 19.97 -0.40 -14.41
C GLY A 215 19.19 -0.64 -15.68
N ALA A 216 19.86 -1.13 -16.69
CA ALA A 216 19.40 -1.37 -18.04
C ALA A 216 17.87 -1.54 -18.19
N SER A 217 17.18 -0.45 -18.41
CA SER A 217 15.91 -0.49 -19.13
C SER A 217 16.27 -0.46 -20.62
N GLU A 218 16.21 -1.58 -21.28
CA GLU A 218 16.37 -1.65 -22.74
C GLU A 218 15.35 -0.76 -23.48
N ALA A 219 14.25 -0.42 -22.80
CA ALA A 219 13.18 0.40 -23.36
C ALA A 219 13.57 1.89 -23.55
N THR A 220 14.55 2.42 -22.84
CA THR A 220 14.86 3.85 -22.91
C THR A 220 16.14 4.19 -23.66
N GLY A 221 17.01 3.23 -24.00
CA GLY A 221 18.25 3.46 -24.73
C GLY A 221 19.22 4.48 -24.10
N LYS A 222 18.99 4.83 -22.81
CA LYS A 222 19.86 5.73 -22.08
C LYS A 222 20.99 4.97 -21.42
N ASP A 223 22.20 5.50 -21.54
CA ASP A 223 23.37 5.05 -20.81
C ASP A 223 23.05 4.85 -19.33
N ILE A 224 23.43 3.68 -18.84
CA ILE A 224 23.30 3.30 -17.45
C ILE A 224 24.15 4.28 -16.63
N GLY A 225 23.48 5.12 -15.84
CA GLY A 225 24.16 6.03 -14.91
C GLY A 225 25.09 5.25 -13.98
N ALA A 226 26.11 5.92 -13.50
CA ALA A 226 27.15 5.34 -12.64
C ALA A 226 26.55 4.50 -11.50
N ASP A 227 27.19 3.38 -11.18
CA ASP A 227 26.84 2.45 -10.11
C ASP A 227 26.32 3.18 -8.85
N GLY A 228 25.04 3.02 -8.54
CA GLY A 228 24.43 3.51 -7.30
C GLY A 228 23.37 4.60 -7.42
N GLN A 229 23.13 5.18 -8.60
CA GLN A 229 22.05 6.16 -8.76
C GLN A 229 20.68 5.53 -8.67
N ILE A 230 19.76 6.12 -7.89
CA ILE A 230 18.36 5.72 -7.81
C ILE A 230 17.57 6.44 -8.89
N GLU A 231 16.82 5.67 -9.67
CA GLU A 231 15.85 6.17 -10.63
C GLU A 231 14.42 5.95 -10.14
N THR A 232 13.55 6.88 -10.49
CA THR A 232 12.11 6.76 -10.26
C THR A 232 11.42 6.41 -11.56
N GLN A 233 10.77 5.24 -11.58
CA GLN A 233 9.96 4.73 -12.68
C GLN A 233 8.50 4.66 -12.24
N PHE A 234 7.57 4.66 -13.21
CA PHE A 234 6.14 4.63 -12.93
C PHE A 234 5.50 3.45 -13.66
N CYS A 235 4.58 2.77 -12.97
CA CYS A 235 3.64 1.89 -13.65
C CYS A 235 2.56 2.70 -14.37
N GLU A 236 1.81 2.07 -15.26
CA GLU A 236 0.59 2.68 -15.80
C GLU A 236 -0.40 2.99 -14.67
N PRO A 237 -1.15 4.10 -14.76
CA PRO A 237 -2.08 4.50 -13.72
C PRO A 237 -3.12 3.41 -13.40
N ILE A 238 -3.41 3.24 -12.13
CA ILE A 238 -4.41 2.30 -11.65
C ILE A 238 -5.64 3.08 -11.21
N GLY A 239 -6.76 2.89 -11.92
CA GLY A 239 -8.06 3.33 -11.44
C GLY A 239 -8.60 2.38 -10.40
N HIS A 240 -9.34 2.90 -9.43
CA HIS A 240 -9.96 2.07 -8.41
C HIS A 240 -11.32 2.61 -7.99
N ARG A 241 -12.11 1.76 -7.37
CA ARG A 241 -13.38 2.13 -6.76
C ARG A 241 -13.39 1.73 -5.29
N GLN A 242 -13.80 2.67 -4.49
CA GLN A 242 -14.02 2.48 -3.06
C GLN A 242 -15.51 2.55 -2.73
N VAL A 243 -15.91 1.81 -1.71
CA VAL A 243 -17.27 1.89 -1.13
C VAL A 243 -17.12 2.09 0.37
N ALA A 244 -17.62 3.19 0.89
CA ALA A 244 -17.47 3.59 2.30
C ALA A 244 -16.01 3.61 2.80
N GLY A 245 -15.06 3.95 1.90
CA GLY A 245 -13.63 4.00 2.19
C GLY A 245 -12.90 2.65 2.07
N ASP A 246 -13.61 1.56 1.76
CA ASP A 246 -13.00 0.26 1.50
C ASP A 246 -12.81 0.04 -0.01
N TYR A 247 -11.61 -0.37 -0.41
CA TYR A 247 -11.29 -0.79 -1.76
C TYR A 247 -12.12 -2.02 -2.18
N VAL A 248 -12.76 -1.95 -3.34
CA VAL A 248 -13.59 -3.04 -3.87
C VAL A 248 -13.12 -3.56 -5.24
N GLU A 249 -12.57 -2.72 -6.08
CA GLU A 249 -12.00 -3.10 -7.38
C GLU A 249 -10.92 -2.11 -7.82
N SER A 250 -9.98 -2.58 -8.65
CA SER A 250 -9.04 -1.75 -9.38
C SER A 250 -8.82 -2.26 -10.80
N TRP A 251 -8.36 -1.39 -11.67
CA TRP A 251 -8.09 -1.71 -13.08
C TRP A 251 -6.89 -0.93 -13.61
N GLN A 252 -6.21 -1.49 -14.58
CA GLN A 252 -5.03 -0.90 -15.20
C GLN A 252 -4.99 -1.24 -16.71
N PRO A 253 -4.69 -0.25 -17.60
CA PRO A 253 -4.44 1.14 -17.25
C PRO A 253 -5.73 1.94 -17.05
N HIS A 254 -5.68 2.99 -16.21
CA HIS A 254 -6.73 4.01 -16.19
C HIS A 254 -6.42 5.07 -17.24
N PRO A 255 -7.37 5.40 -18.14
CA PRO A 255 -7.12 6.39 -19.18
C PRO A 255 -6.96 7.80 -18.60
N MET A 256 -5.90 8.48 -19.01
CA MET A 256 -5.60 9.86 -18.61
C MET A 256 -5.15 10.68 -19.83
N SER A 257 -5.33 12.00 -19.77
CA SER A 257 -4.66 12.87 -20.74
C SER A 257 -3.14 12.83 -20.52
N ALA A 258 -2.35 13.07 -21.56
CA ALA A 258 -0.90 13.12 -21.44
C ALA A 258 -0.42 14.19 -20.43
N ALA A 259 -1.15 15.31 -20.35
CA ALA A 259 -0.85 16.38 -19.40
C ALA A 259 -1.16 15.96 -17.96
N ALA A 260 -2.33 15.34 -17.71
CA ALA A 260 -2.68 14.82 -16.39
C ALA A 260 -1.68 13.75 -15.93
N LEU A 261 -1.29 12.83 -16.81
CA LEU A 261 -0.29 11.80 -16.49
C LEU A 261 1.07 12.42 -16.13
N ALA A 262 1.55 13.40 -16.92
CA ALA A 262 2.80 14.08 -16.63
C ALA A 262 2.75 14.81 -15.27
N ASN A 263 1.64 15.47 -14.95
CA ASN A 263 1.44 16.14 -13.67
C ASN A 263 1.37 15.14 -12.51
N ALA A 264 0.69 14.01 -12.69
CA ALA A 264 0.63 12.91 -11.70
C ALA A 264 2.04 12.34 -11.41
N GLN A 265 2.81 12.07 -12.44
CA GLN A 265 4.20 11.61 -12.32
C GLN A 265 5.09 12.63 -11.62
N GLN A 266 4.92 13.93 -11.92
CA GLN A 266 5.68 14.99 -11.26
C GLN A 266 5.36 15.08 -9.77
N VAL A 267 4.08 15.03 -9.38
CA VAL A 267 3.64 15.02 -7.98
C VAL A 267 4.21 13.82 -7.25
N ALA A 268 4.03 12.63 -7.81
CA ALA A 268 4.51 11.38 -7.22
C ALA A 268 6.04 11.35 -7.08
N ARG A 269 6.78 11.80 -8.09
CA ARG A 269 8.24 11.92 -8.05
C ARG A 269 8.69 12.84 -6.94
N THR A 270 8.11 14.04 -6.86
CA THR A 270 8.49 15.05 -5.87
C THR A 270 8.37 14.52 -4.45
N VAL A 271 7.26 13.85 -4.14
CA VAL A 271 7.01 13.27 -2.81
C VAL A 271 7.94 12.10 -2.54
N THR A 272 8.04 11.14 -3.46
CA THR A 272 8.80 9.91 -3.22
C THR A 272 10.31 10.13 -3.25
N ASP A 273 10.81 11.07 -4.05
CA ASP A 273 12.23 11.47 -4.03
C ASP A 273 12.63 12.07 -2.69
N ASN A 274 11.77 12.89 -2.07
CA ASN A 274 12.00 13.43 -0.74
C ASN A 274 11.93 12.37 0.36
N LEU A 275 10.98 11.45 0.29
CA LEU A 275 10.87 10.32 1.23
C LEU A 275 12.13 9.44 1.18
N GLY A 276 12.75 9.32 0.02
CA GLY A 276 13.98 8.58 -0.17
C GLY A 276 13.80 7.05 -0.18
N GLY A 277 14.90 6.33 -0.14
CA GLY A 277 14.92 4.87 -0.16
C GLY A 277 14.62 4.25 -1.53
N GLN A 278 14.48 2.93 -1.52
CA GLN A 278 14.17 2.09 -2.68
C GLN A 278 12.89 1.31 -2.41
N GLY A 279 12.20 0.86 -3.44
CA GLY A 279 10.97 0.08 -3.32
C GLY A 279 9.81 0.67 -4.12
N VAL A 280 8.64 0.11 -3.93
CA VAL A 280 7.38 0.59 -4.50
C VAL A 280 6.72 1.55 -3.51
N PHE A 281 6.19 2.63 -4.05
CA PHE A 281 5.34 3.59 -3.34
C PHE A 281 3.98 3.65 -4.05
N GLY A 282 2.90 3.39 -3.32
CA GLY A 282 1.54 3.60 -3.81
C GLY A 282 1.12 5.05 -3.57
N VAL A 283 1.12 5.89 -4.60
CA VAL A 283 0.75 7.31 -4.49
C VAL A 283 -0.68 7.50 -4.96
N GLU A 284 -1.56 7.92 -4.07
CA GLU A 284 -2.96 8.21 -4.35
C GLU A 284 -3.14 9.67 -4.74
N LEU A 285 -3.84 9.90 -5.85
CA LEU A 285 -3.97 11.20 -6.50
C LEU A 285 -5.41 11.44 -6.95
N PHE A 286 -5.94 12.63 -6.66
CA PHE A 286 -7.18 13.11 -7.26
C PHE A 286 -6.89 13.84 -8.55
N VAL A 287 -7.73 13.65 -9.56
CA VAL A 287 -7.54 14.25 -10.90
C VAL A 287 -8.83 14.93 -11.36
N LYS A 288 -8.71 16.17 -11.83
CA LYS A 288 -9.79 16.91 -12.51
C LYS A 288 -9.25 17.60 -13.74
N GLY A 289 -9.71 17.17 -14.92
CA GLY A 289 -9.06 17.58 -16.17
C GLY A 289 -7.58 17.24 -16.15
N ASP A 290 -6.71 18.25 -16.26
CA ASP A 290 -5.26 18.09 -16.17
C ASP A 290 -4.68 18.41 -14.77
N GLN A 291 -5.52 18.87 -13.85
CA GLN A 291 -5.10 19.19 -12.48
C GLN A 291 -5.00 17.93 -11.63
N VAL A 292 -3.96 17.87 -10.81
CA VAL A 292 -3.66 16.71 -9.94
C VAL A 292 -3.38 17.19 -8.53
N TRP A 293 -4.01 16.55 -7.55
CA TRP A 293 -3.78 16.78 -6.13
C TRP A 293 -3.27 15.51 -5.45
N PHE A 294 -2.27 15.67 -4.61
CA PHE A 294 -1.78 14.62 -3.74
C PHE A 294 -2.81 14.32 -2.64
N SER A 295 -3.16 13.06 -2.50
CA SER A 295 -4.04 12.55 -1.44
C SER A 295 -3.23 11.86 -0.33
N GLU A 296 -2.59 10.74 -0.65
CA GLU A 296 -1.84 9.92 0.30
C GLU A 296 -0.69 9.18 -0.40
N VAL A 297 0.25 8.65 0.39
CA VAL A 297 1.29 7.75 -0.12
C VAL A 297 1.56 6.63 0.87
N SER A 298 1.63 5.40 0.37
CA SER A 298 2.07 4.22 1.09
C SER A 298 3.48 3.83 0.62
N PRO A 299 4.47 3.71 1.53
CA PRO A 299 5.86 3.39 1.17
C PRO A 299 6.06 1.88 1.04
N ARG A 300 5.16 1.22 0.34
CA ARG A 300 5.07 -0.23 0.17
C ARG A 300 4.09 -0.59 -0.96
N PRO A 301 3.98 -1.87 -1.36
CA PRO A 301 2.90 -2.35 -2.23
C PRO A 301 1.53 -1.91 -1.71
N HIS A 302 0.61 -1.63 -2.63
CA HIS A 302 -0.69 -1.03 -2.34
C HIS A 302 -1.84 -1.96 -2.72
N ASP A 303 -2.92 -1.97 -1.95
CA ASP A 303 -4.09 -2.83 -2.21
C ASP A 303 -4.61 -2.75 -3.64
N THR A 304 -4.66 -1.55 -4.21
CA THR A 304 -5.11 -1.34 -5.60
C THR A 304 -4.13 -1.92 -6.62
N GLY A 305 -2.85 -2.03 -6.24
CA GLY A 305 -1.79 -2.60 -7.05
C GLY A 305 -1.87 -4.11 -7.24
N MET A 306 -2.76 -4.82 -6.52
CA MET A 306 -3.00 -6.25 -6.76
C MET A 306 -3.40 -6.55 -8.21
N THR A 307 -4.00 -5.59 -8.93
CA THR A 307 -4.29 -5.74 -10.35
C THR A 307 -3.03 -6.02 -11.18
N THR A 308 -1.84 -5.54 -10.73
CA THR A 308 -0.57 -5.78 -11.43
C THR A 308 -0.19 -7.25 -11.54
N MET A 309 -0.73 -8.11 -10.68
CA MET A 309 -0.51 -9.57 -10.76
C MET A 309 -1.02 -10.18 -12.08
N ILE A 310 -1.93 -9.51 -12.78
CA ILE A 310 -2.46 -9.97 -14.06
C ILE A 310 -2.08 -9.03 -15.22
N THR A 311 -1.75 -7.78 -14.95
CA THR A 311 -1.56 -6.74 -15.95
C THR A 311 -0.10 -6.46 -16.32
N GLN A 312 0.88 -6.80 -15.47
CA GLN A 312 2.29 -6.49 -15.67
C GLN A 312 3.17 -7.73 -15.81
N TRP A 313 4.37 -7.57 -16.39
CA TRP A 313 5.40 -8.61 -16.40
C TRP A 313 6.03 -8.82 -15.03
N GLN A 314 6.26 -7.71 -14.30
CA GLN A 314 6.65 -7.70 -12.91
C GLN A 314 5.54 -7.01 -12.13
N ASN A 315 4.82 -7.77 -11.32
CA ASN A 315 3.79 -7.19 -10.46
C ASN A 315 4.43 -6.32 -9.37
N GLU A 316 3.62 -5.53 -8.66
CA GLU A 316 4.13 -4.61 -7.64
C GLU A 316 4.99 -5.29 -6.56
N PHE A 317 4.72 -6.54 -6.21
CA PHE A 317 5.47 -7.30 -5.22
C PHE A 317 6.84 -7.72 -5.77
N GLU A 318 6.91 -8.12 -7.02
CA GLU A 318 8.16 -8.43 -7.72
C GLU A 318 8.99 -7.17 -7.96
N LEU A 319 8.34 -6.05 -8.34
CA LEU A 319 8.98 -4.73 -8.44
C LEU A 319 9.57 -4.32 -7.09
N HIS A 320 8.80 -4.47 -6.00
CA HIS A 320 9.27 -4.14 -4.65
C HIS A 320 10.45 -5.02 -4.24
N ALA A 321 10.32 -6.34 -4.38
CA ALA A 321 11.39 -7.29 -4.06
C ALA A 321 12.69 -6.99 -4.84
N ARG A 322 12.59 -6.71 -6.14
CA ARG A 322 13.74 -6.34 -6.97
C ARG A 322 14.34 -5.02 -6.53
N ALA A 323 13.53 -3.98 -6.32
CA ALA A 323 14.00 -2.66 -5.94
C ALA A 323 14.76 -2.70 -4.61
N ILE A 324 14.23 -3.38 -3.57
CA ILE A 324 14.90 -3.46 -2.26
C ILE A 324 16.21 -4.25 -2.30
N LEU A 325 16.31 -5.21 -3.21
CA LEU A 325 17.55 -5.98 -3.43
C LEU A 325 18.54 -5.26 -4.36
N GLY A 326 18.17 -4.09 -4.92
CA GLY A 326 19.00 -3.35 -5.86
C GLY A 326 19.07 -3.98 -7.24
N LEU A 327 18.09 -4.81 -7.60
CA LEU A 327 17.98 -5.45 -8.92
C LEU A 327 17.24 -4.53 -9.92
N PRO A 328 17.44 -4.72 -11.23
CA PRO A 328 16.70 -4.00 -12.27
C PRO A 328 15.20 -4.29 -12.20
N VAL A 329 14.39 -3.26 -12.51
CA VAL A 329 12.93 -3.32 -12.54
C VAL A 329 12.40 -3.02 -13.94
N ASP A 330 11.24 -3.57 -14.26
CA ASP A 330 10.48 -3.33 -15.49
C ASP A 330 9.02 -3.07 -15.13
N THR A 331 8.59 -1.83 -15.30
CA THR A 331 7.23 -1.36 -14.96
C THR A 331 6.25 -1.50 -16.12
N SER A 332 6.64 -2.16 -17.21
CA SER A 332 5.83 -2.26 -18.44
C SER A 332 4.56 -3.07 -18.24
N LEU A 333 3.50 -2.58 -18.90
CA LEU A 333 2.21 -3.27 -18.98
C LEU A 333 2.31 -4.47 -19.94
N LYS A 334 1.71 -5.57 -19.53
CA LYS A 334 1.57 -6.79 -20.36
C LYS A 334 0.21 -6.86 -21.04
N SER A 335 -0.84 -6.48 -20.33
CA SER A 335 -2.23 -6.53 -20.79
C SER A 335 -3.08 -5.63 -19.89
N PRO A 336 -4.10 -4.98 -20.43
CA PRO A 336 -5.12 -4.39 -19.57
C PRO A 336 -5.79 -5.46 -18.71
N GLY A 337 -6.23 -5.07 -17.51
CA GLY A 337 -6.87 -6.01 -16.58
C GLY A 337 -7.45 -5.33 -15.35
N ALA A 338 -8.03 -6.15 -14.48
CA ALA A 338 -8.71 -5.68 -13.28
C ALA A 338 -8.60 -6.69 -12.14
N SER A 339 -8.82 -6.21 -10.92
CA SER A 339 -9.02 -7.03 -9.73
C SER A 339 -10.32 -6.68 -9.04
N ALA A 340 -10.97 -7.66 -8.40
CA ALA A 340 -12.16 -7.47 -7.59
C ALA A 340 -12.04 -8.26 -6.29
N VAL A 341 -12.47 -7.65 -5.18
CA VAL A 341 -12.31 -8.21 -3.84
C VAL A 341 -13.31 -9.35 -3.59
N ILE A 342 -12.83 -10.42 -2.95
CA ILE A 342 -13.64 -11.49 -2.37
C ILE A 342 -13.74 -11.20 -0.87
N TYR A 343 -14.96 -10.91 -0.41
CA TYR A 343 -15.23 -10.62 1.00
C TYR A 343 -15.56 -11.86 1.80
N GLY A 344 -15.35 -11.84 3.11
CA GLY A 344 -15.61 -12.93 4.04
C GLY A 344 -17.10 -13.30 4.14
N GLY A 345 -17.97 -12.30 4.22
CA GLY A 345 -19.42 -12.49 4.25
C GLY A 345 -19.96 -13.20 5.50
N VAL A 346 -19.08 -13.70 6.36
CA VAL A 346 -19.42 -14.45 7.58
C VAL A 346 -18.36 -14.22 8.66
N ASP A 347 -18.81 -14.18 9.92
CA ASP A 347 -17.92 -14.14 11.08
C ASP A 347 -17.57 -15.57 11.49
N ALA A 348 -16.28 -15.95 11.35
CA ALA A 348 -15.79 -17.29 11.66
C ALA A 348 -14.28 -17.30 11.94
N GLU A 349 -13.81 -18.19 12.82
CA GLU A 349 -12.40 -18.42 13.08
C GLU A 349 -11.66 -19.10 11.91
N ALA A 350 -12.41 -19.85 11.09
CA ALA A 350 -11.93 -20.47 9.87
C ALA A 350 -13.03 -20.53 8.83
N VAL A 351 -12.68 -20.52 7.56
CA VAL A 351 -13.64 -20.65 6.45
C VAL A 351 -13.13 -21.62 5.40
N VAL A 352 -14.08 -22.22 4.69
CA VAL A 352 -13.83 -22.86 3.40
C VAL A 352 -14.37 -21.97 2.29
N PHE A 353 -13.83 -22.12 1.10
CA PHE A 353 -14.22 -21.30 -0.06
C PHE A 353 -14.93 -22.21 -1.08
N ASP A 354 -16.23 -22.05 -1.22
CA ASP A 354 -17.02 -22.71 -2.26
C ASP A 354 -16.97 -21.89 -3.56
N GLY A 355 -17.10 -22.53 -4.71
CA GLY A 355 -17.23 -21.89 -6.03
C GLY A 355 -15.94 -21.38 -6.65
N VAL A 356 -14.77 -21.74 -6.13
CA VAL A 356 -13.46 -21.37 -6.71
C VAL A 356 -13.30 -21.92 -8.14
N ASP A 357 -13.77 -23.15 -8.37
CA ASP A 357 -13.76 -23.76 -9.70
C ASP A 357 -14.71 -23.06 -10.67
N ASP A 358 -15.86 -22.58 -10.21
CA ASP A 358 -16.79 -21.78 -11.03
C ASP A 358 -16.21 -20.39 -11.33
N ALA A 359 -15.52 -19.77 -10.39
CA ALA A 359 -14.82 -18.51 -10.61
C ALA A 359 -13.75 -18.65 -11.70
N LEU A 360 -12.96 -19.73 -11.66
CA LEU A 360 -11.91 -20.01 -12.64
C LEU A 360 -12.43 -20.43 -14.03
N ARG A 361 -13.74 -20.68 -14.21
CA ARG A 361 -14.38 -20.84 -15.51
C ARG A 361 -14.72 -19.52 -16.19
N VAL A 362 -14.67 -18.39 -15.48
CA VAL A 362 -14.80 -17.09 -16.11
C VAL A 362 -13.55 -16.86 -16.99
N PRO A 363 -13.72 -16.45 -18.27
CA PRO A 363 -12.59 -16.37 -19.18
C PRO A 363 -11.46 -15.43 -18.72
N ARG A 364 -10.19 -15.88 -18.86
CA ARG A 364 -8.97 -15.09 -18.60
C ARG A 364 -8.88 -14.56 -17.17
N THR A 365 -9.40 -15.32 -16.21
CA THR A 365 -9.38 -14.99 -14.78
C THR A 365 -8.40 -15.85 -13.99
N ASP A 366 -8.06 -15.34 -12.83
CA ASP A 366 -7.30 -16.03 -11.79
C ASP A 366 -7.86 -15.64 -10.41
N VAL A 367 -7.54 -16.39 -9.36
CA VAL A 367 -8.01 -16.15 -7.99
C VAL A 367 -6.83 -16.21 -7.04
N ARG A 368 -6.78 -15.27 -6.10
CA ARG A 368 -5.85 -15.27 -4.96
C ARG A 368 -6.65 -15.31 -3.68
N LEU A 369 -6.55 -16.41 -2.93
CA LEU A 369 -7.08 -16.51 -1.57
C LEU A 369 -5.98 -16.10 -0.59
N PHE A 370 -6.32 -15.22 0.35
CA PHE A 370 -5.34 -14.60 1.24
C PHE A 370 -4.90 -15.47 2.42
N ASN A 371 -5.60 -16.57 2.67
CA ASN A 371 -5.32 -17.51 3.77
C ASN A 371 -5.36 -16.85 5.17
N LYS A 372 -6.21 -15.86 5.36
CA LYS A 372 -6.42 -15.25 6.67
C LYS A 372 -7.08 -16.25 7.61
N PRO A 373 -6.61 -16.39 8.87
CA PRO A 373 -7.11 -17.40 9.80
C PRO A 373 -8.54 -17.13 10.29
N GLU A 374 -8.98 -15.87 10.21
CA GLU A 374 -10.32 -15.44 10.63
C GLU A 374 -11.04 -14.75 9.48
N SER A 375 -12.35 -14.80 9.49
CA SER A 375 -13.24 -14.08 8.57
C SER A 375 -14.23 -13.22 9.34
N PHE A 376 -14.62 -12.11 8.76
CA PHE A 376 -15.79 -11.30 9.13
C PHE A 376 -16.39 -10.67 7.87
N VAL A 377 -17.63 -10.17 7.99
CA VAL A 377 -18.45 -9.78 6.84
C VAL A 377 -17.70 -8.97 5.80
N ASN A 378 -17.00 -7.91 6.21
CA ASN A 378 -16.28 -6.99 5.31
C ASN A 378 -14.77 -7.28 5.22
N ARG A 379 -14.29 -8.42 5.76
CA ARG A 379 -12.88 -8.75 5.64
C ARG A 379 -12.57 -9.21 4.23
N ARG A 380 -11.55 -8.61 3.62
CA ARG A 380 -11.02 -9.05 2.33
C ARG A 380 -10.33 -10.40 2.52
N MET A 381 -10.85 -11.46 1.90
CA MET A 381 -10.37 -12.83 2.01
C MET A 381 -9.67 -13.31 0.75
N GLY A 382 -9.78 -12.56 -0.32
CA GLY A 382 -9.13 -12.84 -1.59
C GLY A 382 -9.40 -11.76 -2.62
N VAL A 383 -8.84 -11.95 -3.81
CA VAL A 383 -9.16 -11.19 -5.02
C VAL A 383 -9.32 -12.13 -6.20
N ALA A 384 -10.26 -11.81 -7.08
CA ALA A 384 -10.29 -12.33 -8.43
C ALA A 384 -9.61 -11.34 -9.38
N LEU A 385 -8.81 -11.85 -10.29
CA LEU A 385 -8.05 -11.11 -11.27
C LEU A 385 -8.56 -11.46 -12.67
N ALA A 386 -8.69 -10.49 -13.54
CA ALA A 386 -9.05 -10.74 -14.94
C ALA A 386 -8.25 -9.86 -15.88
N ARG A 387 -8.01 -10.35 -17.09
CA ARG A 387 -7.39 -9.56 -18.16
C ARG A 387 -8.21 -9.65 -19.45
N ASP A 388 -8.22 -8.55 -20.20
CA ASP A 388 -8.77 -8.51 -21.56
C ASP A 388 -8.15 -7.34 -22.31
N GLU A 389 -8.30 -7.26 -23.63
CA GLU A 389 -7.91 -6.09 -24.41
C GLU A 389 -8.76 -4.86 -24.07
N ASP A 390 -10.02 -5.09 -23.69
CA ASP A 390 -10.93 -4.09 -23.15
C ASP A 390 -10.95 -4.17 -21.61
N VAL A 391 -10.49 -3.12 -20.95
CA VAL A 391 -10.45 -3.04 -19.48
C VAL A 391 -11.84 -3.18 -18.84
N GLU A 392 -12.90 -2.73 -19.50
CA GLU A 392 -14.26 -2.87 -18.98
C GLU A 392 -14.75 -4.32 -19.03
N VAL A 393 -14.29 -5.10 -20.02
CA VAL A 393 -14.52 -6.56 -20.03
C VAL A 393 -13.77 -7.21 -18.88
N ALA A 394 -12.52 -6.83 -18.67
CA ALA A 394 -11.71 -7.35 -17.56
C ALA A 394 -12.36 -7.05 -16.20
N ARG A 395 -12.84 -5.81 -15.99
CA ARG A 395 -13.56 -5.42 -14.76
C ARG A 395 -14.80 -6.28 -14.51
N ARG A 396 -15.64 -6.47 -15.53
CA ARG A 396 -16.82 -7.33 -15.43
C ARG A 396 -16.44 -8.77 -15.09
N ASN A 397 -15.43 -9.34 -15.75
CA ASN A 397 -14.97 -10.69 -15.51
C ASN A 397 -14.39 -10.86 -14.10
N ALA A 398 -13.59 -9.91 -13.62
CA ALA A 398 -13.06 -9.94 -12.25
C ALA A 398 -14.18 -9.89 -11.21
N ALA A 399 -15.15 -8.99 -11.39
CA ALA A 399 -16.31 -8.87 -10.50
C ALA A 399 -17.17 -10.16 -10.52
N GLU A 400 -17.41 -10.73 -11.71
CA GLU A 400 -18.14 -12.00 -11.85
C GLU A 400 -17.41 -13.14 -11.14
N ALA A 401 -16.12 -13.31 -11.39
CA ALA A 401 -15.31 -14.34 -10.74
C ALA A 401 -15.30 -14.18 -9.21
N ALA A 402 -15.08 -12.95 -8.70
CA ALA A 402 -15.14 -12.67 -7.27
C ALA A 402 -16.51 -13.02 -6.67
N SER A 403 -17.59 -12.73 -7.38
CA SER A 403 -18.95 -13.02 -6.91
C SER A 403 -19.28 -14.50 -6.78
N ARG A 404 -18.55 -15.36 -7.48
CA ARG A 404 -18.73 -16.82 -7.45
C ARG A 404 -18.06 -17.49 -6.26
N VAL A 405 -17.01 -16.90 -5.72
CA VAL A 405 -16.32 -17.42 -4.53
C VAL A 405 -17.09 -17.05 -3.27
N LYS A 406 -17.45 -18.05 -2.49
CA LYS A 406 -18.28 -17.89 -1.28
C LYS A 406 -17.54 -18.46 -0.06
N PRO A 407 -16.93 -17.61 0.78
CA PRO A 407 -16.47 -18.06 2.08
C PRO A 407 -17.64 -18.56 2.94
N ARG A 408 -17.43 -19.68 3.61
CA ARG A 408 -18.44 -20.32 4.47
C ARG A 408 -17.76 -20.85 5.72
N ALA A 409 -18.41 -20.68 6.88
CA ALA A 409 -17.98 -21.33 8.12
C ALA A 409 -18.10 -22.88 8.00
N ILE A 410 -17.22 -23.58 8.71
CA ILE A 410 -17.20 -25.04 8.76
C ILE A 410 -18.15 -25.53 9.86
#